data_82a05bd12f11574b7f3b00f4cff377c2
#
_entry.id   82a05bd12f11574b7f3b00f4cff377c2
#
_cell.length_a   1.000
_cell.length_b   1.000
_cell.length_c   1.000
_cell.angle_alpha   90.00
_cell.angle_beta   90.00
_cell.angle_gamma   90.00
#
_symmetry.space_group_name_H-M   'P 1'
#
loop_
_entity.id
_entity.type
_entity.pdbx_description
1 polymer ?
#
loop_
_entity_poly.entity_id
_entity_poly.type
_entity_poly.pdbx_seq_one_letter_code
_entity_poly.pdbx_strand_id
1 'polypeptide(L)'
;MGIQKEILVEGKSEQIAKKGDSVSVHYTGTFEDGKKFDSSVDRGQPFVFTIGGGMVIRGWDEGLVGMKIGEKAKFVLSSDYAYGEQGIGGVIPGGATLVFVIELLDIR
;
A
#
# COMPACT_ATOMS: atom_id res chain seq x y z
N MET A 1 13.05 6.81 -5.66
CA MET A 1 12.91 6.05 -6.81
C MET A 1 12.34 4.68 -6.48
N GLY A 2 11.35 4.28 -7.18
CA GLY A 2 10.70 3.02 -6.93
C GLY A 2 9.93 3.00 -5.62
N ILE A 3 10.32 2.10 -4.72
CA ILE A 3 9.62 1.90 -3.45
C ILE A 3 10.56 2.21 -2.30
N GLN A 4 10.13 3.11 -1.41
CA GLN A 4 10.81 3.35 -0.15
C GLN A 4 9.88 2.89 0.97
N LYS A 5 10.41 2.14 1.92
CA LYS A 5 9.62 1.57 3.01
C LYS A 5 10.21 1.95 4.36
N GLU A 6 9.34 2.39 5.26
CA GLU A 6 9.70 2.68 6.64
C GLU A 6 8.73 1.94 7.55
N ILE A 7 9.23 1.07 8.43
CA ILE A 7 8.38 0.36 9.39
C ILE A 7 8.03 1.30 10.53
N LEU A 8 6.75 1.54 10.73
CA LEU A 8 6.26 2.41 11.81
C LEU A 8 5.92 1.61 13.07
N VAL A 9 5.35 0.41 12.90
CA VAL A 9 5.04 -0.51 13.98
C VAL A 9 5.45 -1.89 13.51
N GLU A 10 6.28 -2.58 14.27
CA GLU A 10 6.69 -3.93 13.92
C GLU A 10 5.58 -4.93 14.19
N GLY A 11 5.39 -5.84 13.26
CA GLY A 11 4.46 -6.93 13.45
C GLY A 11 5.00 -7.96 14.43
N LYS A 12 4.11 -8.60 15.17
CA LYS A 12 4.49 -9.56 16.19
C LYS A 12 4.34 -11.01 15.74
N SER A 13 3.63 -11.23 14.64
CA SER A 13 3.44 -12.57 14.10
C SER A 13 4.69 -13.00 13.34
N GLU A 14 4.96 -14.32 13.35
CA GLU A 14 6.03 -14.86 12.52
C GLU A 14 5.58 -15.09 11.07
N GLN A 15 4.27 -15.01 10.83
CA GLN A 15 3.74 -15.20 9.49
C GLN A 15 3.98 -13.93 8.66
N ILE A 16 4.61 -14.10 7.50
CA ILE A 16 4.92 -13.00 6.61
C ILE A 16 4.18 -13.15 5.30
N ALA A 17 3.85 -12.01 4.71
CA ALA A 17 3.13 -11.98 3.44
C ALA A 17 4.07 -12.34 2.29
N LYS A 18 3.57 -13.11 1.34
CA LYS A 18 4.30 -13.48 0.14
C LYS A 18 3.39 -13.46 -1.06
N LYS A 19 3.99 -13.50 -2.23
CA LYS A 19 3.25 -13.54 -3.50
C LYS A 19 2.27 -14.71 -3.50
N GLY A 20 1.03 -14.44 -3.89
CA GLY A 20 -0.03 -15.42 -3.93
C GLY A 20 -0.92 -15.41 -2.70
N ASP A 21 -0.52 -14.75 -1.63
CA ASP A 21 -1.33 -14.68 -0.41
C ASP A 21 -2.48 -13.69 -0.59
N SER A 22 -3.63 -14.04 -0.03
CA SER A 22 -4.75 -13.12 0.11
C SER A 22 -4.57 -12.38 1.43
N VAL A 23 -4.57 -11.05 1.38
CA VAL A 23 -4.29 -10.24 2.57
C VAL A 23 -5.40 -9.23 2.80
N SER A 24 -5.61 -8.90 4.07
CA SER A 24 -6.48 -7.81 4.50
C SER A 24 -5.62 -6.69 5.06
N VAL A 25 -5.85 -5.47 4.58
CA VAL A 25 -5.08 -4.31 5.03
C VAL A 25 -6.00 -3.14 5.34
N HIS A 26 -5.53 -2.27 6.22
CA HIS A 26 -6.02 -0.90 6.28
C HIS A 26 -4.94 0.02 5.72
N TYR A 27 -5.35 1.01 4.97
CA TYR A 27 -4.40 1.94 4.38
C TYR A 27 -4.93 3.36 4.34
N THR A 28 -4.01 4.32 4.31
CA THR A 28 -4.30 5.72 4.04
C THR A 28 -3.30 6.20 3.00
N GLY A 29 -3.81 6.72 1.89
CA GLY A 29 -2.97 7.25 0.81
C GLY A 29 -3.02 8.77 0.81
N THR A 30 -1.83 9.38 0.70
CA THR A 30 -1.69 10.83 0.65
C THR A 30 -0.75 11.21 -0.47
N PHE A 31 -0.83 12.49 -0.87
CA PHE A 31 0.20 13.10 -1.70
C PHE A 31 1.38 13.49 -0.82
N GLU A 32 2.47 13.94 -1.44
CA GLU A 32 3.68 14.31 -0.69
C GLU A 32 3.43 15.49 0.26
N ASP A 33 2.47 16.34 -0.04
CA ASP A 33 2.11 17.47 0.81
C ASP A 33 1.24 17.05 2.00
N GLY A 34 0.90 15.77 2.11
CA GLY A 34 0.09 15.25 3.20
C GLY A 34 -1.40 15.22 2.93
N LYS A 35 -1.83 15.72 1.78
CA LYS A 35 -3.26 15.73 1.46
C LYS A 35 -3.74 14.32 1.15
N LYS A 36 -4.73 13.85 1.91
CA LYS A 36 -5.28 12.50 1.79
C LYS A 36 -6.17 12.41 0.54
N PHE A 37 -5.99 11.33 -0.23
CA PHE A 37 -6.85 11.08 -1.40
C PHE A 37 -7.66 9.80 -1.27
N ASP A 38 -7.30 8.89 -0.37
CA ASP A 38 -8.03 7.64 -0.17
C ASP A 38 -7.69 7.04 1.18
N SER A 39 -8.66 6.32 1.79
CA SER A 39 -8.43 5.63 3.05
C SER A 39 -9.48 4.57 3.29
N SER A 40 -9.05 3.33 3.53
CA SER A 40 -9.92 2.25 3.95
C SER A 40 -10.42 2.49 5.38
N VAL A 41 -9.61 3.15 6.19
CA VAL A 41 -9.97 3.48 7.58
C VAL A 41 -11.19 4.41 7.59
N ASP A 42 -11.19 5.42 6.73
CA ASP A 42 -12.31 6.35 6.64
C ASP A 42 -13.60 5.66 6.19
N ARG A 43 -13.49 4.63 5.34
CA ARG A 43 -14.63 3.84 4.91
C ARG A 43 -15.08 2.83 5.95
N GLY A 44 -14.26 2.58 6.98
CA GLY A 44 -14.58 1.63 8.03
C GLY A 44 -14.53 0.17 7.59
N GLN A 45 -13.81 -0.14 6.51
CA GLN A 45 -13.78 -1.50 5.97
C GLN A 45 -12.40 -1.83 5.41
N PRO A 46 -11.78 -2.94 5.87
CA PRO A 46 -10.49 -3.36 5.34
C PRO A 46 -10.56 -3.67 3.85
N PHE A 47 -9.44 -3.51 3.17
CA PHE A 47 -9.29 -3.83 1.77
C PHE A 47 -8.61 -5.18 1.63
N VAL A 48 -9.19 -6.07 0.82
CA VAL A 48 -8.69 -7.43 0.63
C VAL A 48 -8.23 -7.59 -0.82
N PHE A 49 -7.03 -8.14 -1.02
CA PHE A 49 -6.53 -8.44 -2.36
C PHE A 49 -5.49 -9.55 -2.30
N THR A 50 -5.16 -10.11 -3.48
CA THR A 50 -4.13 -11.13 -3.62
C THR A 50 -2.82 -10.48 -4.07
N ILE A 51 -1.75 -10.71 -3.32
CA ILE A 51 -0.43 -10.13 -3.62
C ILE A 51 0.12 -10.75 -4.92
N GLY A 52 0.59 -9.87 -5.80
CA GLY A 52 1.19 -10.29 -7.06
C GLY A 52 0.19 -10.63 -8.15
N GLY A 53 -1.10 -10.43 -7.89
CA GLY A 53 -2.15 -10.76 -8.86
C GLY A 53 -2.49 -9.65 -9.84
N GLY A 54 -1.84 -8.51 -9.77
CA GLY A 54 -2.14 -7.38 -10.64
C GLY A 54 -3.43 -6.65 -10.28
N MET A 55 -3.97 -6.90 -9.08
CA MET A 55 -5.22 -6.28 -8.63
C MET A 55 -5.01 -4.87 -8.11
N VAL A 56 -3.77 -4.52 -7.76
CA VAL A 56 -3.40 -3.26 -7.13
C VAL A 56 -2.19 -2.69 -7.85
N ILE A 57 -1.82 -1.45 -7.53
CA ILE A 57 -0.65 -0.83 -8.13
C ILE A 57 0.61 -1.63 -7.78
N ARG A 58 1.61 -1.52 -8.65
CA ARG A 58 2.85 -2.29 -8.54
C ARG A 58 3.54 -2.12 -7.21
N GLY A 59 3.52 -0.91 -6.66
CA GLY A 59 4.15 -0.65 -5.36
C GLY A 59 3.55 -1.45 -4.23
N TRP A 60 2.29 -1.79 -4.31
CA TRP A 60 1.64 -2.65 -3.33
C TRP A 60 1.97 -4.12 -3.58
N ASP A 61 1.87 -4.56 -4.84
CA ASP A 61 2.17 -5.98 -5.17
C ASP A 61 3.59 -6.35 -4.78
N GLU A 62 4.53 -5.43 -4.89
CA GLU A 62 5.93 -5.69 -4.55
C GLU A 62 6.24 -5.29 -3.12
N GLY A 63 5.66 -4.20 -2.63
CA GLY A 63 6.01 -3.63 -1.32
C GLY A 63 5.49 -4.41 -0.14
N LEU A 64 4.34 -5.08 -0.28
CA LEU A 64 3.76 -5.81 0.84
C LEU A 64 4.41 -7.16 1.07
N VAL A 65 5.18 -7.67 0.12
CA VAL A 65 5.93 -8.92 0.32
C VAL A 65 6.90 -8.72 1.48
N GLY A 66 6.83 -9.63 2.45
CA GLY A 66 7.68 -9.58 3.63
C GLY A 66 7.08 -8.89 4.83
N MET A 67 5.89 -8.29 4.72
CA MET A 67 5.23 -7.69 5.87
C MET A 67 4.71 -8.79 6.80
N LYS A 68 4.78 -8.53 8.10
CA LYS A 68 4.21 -9.41 9.12
C LYS A 68 2.82 -8.93 9.50
N ILE A 69 1.97 -9.87 9.96
CA ILE A 69 0.67 -9.48 10.50
C ILE A 69 0.88 -8.57 11.71
N GLY A 70 0.18 -7.45 11.73
CA GLY A 70 0.32 -6.41 12.75
C GLY A 70 1.33 -5.35 12.40
N GLU A 71 2.10 -5.53 11.34
CA GLU A 71 3.06 -4.52 10.91
C GLU A 71 2.34 -3.35 10.27
N LYS A 72 2.82 -2.14 10.58
CA LYS A 72 2.36 -0.91 9.96
C LYS A 72 3.56 -0.23 9.34
N ALA A 73 3.49 0.06 8.06
CA ALA A 73 4.62 0.61 7.33
C ALA A 73 4.18 1.76 6.43
N LYS A 74 5.10 2.69 6.23
CA LYS A 74 4.92 3.82 5.31
C LYS A 74 5.67 3.51 4.03
N PHE A 75 4.98 3.61 2.90
CA PHE A 75 5.57 3.40 1.59
C PHE A 75 5.53 4.70 0.81
N VAL A 76 6.66 5.11 0.25
CA VAL A 76 6.72 6.21 -0.69
C VAL A 76 6.97 5.61 -2.06
N LEU A 77 6.05 5.83 -2.98
CA LEU A 77 6.05 5.21 -4.30
C LEU A 77 6.22 6.26 -5.37
N SER A 78 7.24 6.10 -6.22
CA SER A 78 7.33 6.91 -7.41
C SER A 78 6.20 6.52 -8.38
N SER A 79 5.90 7.39 -9.34
CA SER A 79 4.73 7.20 -10.20
C SER A 79 4.78 5.90 -10.99
N ASP A 80 5.95 5.41 -11.37
CA ASP A 80 6.09 4.15 -12.11
C ASP A 80 5.71 2.93 -11.27
N TYR A 81 5.64 3.07 -9.95
CA TYR A 81 5.13 2.04 -9.04
C TYR A 81 3.71 2.34 -8.58
N ALA A 82 3.11 3.40 -9.07
CA ALA A 82 1.76 3.82 -8.71
C ALA A 82 0.90 3.98 -9.97
N TYR A 83 0.48 5.19 -10.30
CA TYR A 83 -0.48 5.39 -11.40
C TYR A 83 0.15 5.99 -12.65
N GLY A 84 1.48 6.09 -12.68
CA GLY A 84 2.24 6.46 -13.87
C GLY A 84 2.00 7.89 -14.34
N GLU A 85 2.30 8.11 -15.62
CA GLU A 85 2.14 9.42 -16.25
C GLU A 85 0.68 9.79 -16.48
N GLN A 86 -0.20 8.79 -16.51
CA GLN A 86 -1.61 9.04 -16.75
C GLN A 86 -2.36 9.46 -15.49
N GLY A 87 -1.93 8.97 -14.32
CA GLY A 87 -2.64 9.22 -13.08
C GLY A 87 -4.05 8.65 -13.10
N ILE A 88 -4.94 9.25 -12.31
CA ILE A 88 -6.37 8.98 -12.31
C ILE A 88 -7.06 10.33 -12.49
N GLY A 89 -7.83 10.46 -13.55
CA GLY A 89 -8.47 11.72 -13.87
C GLY A 89 -9.30 12.28 -12.72
N GLY A 90 -9.03 13.55 -12.38
CA GLY A 90 -9.74 14.23 -11.30
C GLY A 90 -9.30 13.87 -9.88
N VAL A 91 -8.44 12.85 -9.71
CA VAL A 91 -8.02 12.39 -8.38
C VAL A 91 -6.52 12.45 -8.23
N ILE A 92 -5.78 11.75 -9.10
CA ILE A 92 -4.31 11.65 -8.99
C ILE A 92 -3.69 12.20 -10.25
N PRO A 93 -2.85 13.25 -10.13
CA PRO A 93 -2.14 13.79 -11.30
C PRO A 93 -1.15 12.79 -11.89
N GLY A 94 -0.86 12.92 -13.17
CA GLY A 94 0.18 12.13 -13.80
C GLY A 94 1.53 12.44 -13.20
N GLY A 95 2.37 11.43 -13.03
CA GLY A 95 3.70 11.59 -12.48
C GLY A 95 3.75 11.78 -10.98
N ALA A 96 2.63 11.61 -10.26
CA ALA A 96 2.58 11.87 -8.82
C ALA A 96 3.30 10.80 -8.02
N THR A 97 4.11 11.24 -7.07
CA THR A 97 4.65 10.39 -6.01
C THR A 97 3.60 10.27 -4.92
N LEU A 98 3.32 9.05 -4.48
CA LEU A 98 2.28 8.79 -3.50
C LEU A 98 2.87 8.22 -2.22
N VAL A 99 2.20 8.51 -1.11
CA VAL A 99 2.59 8.00 0.20
C VAL A 99 1.44 7.17 0.74
N PHE A 100 1.72 5.92 1.09
CA PHE A 100 0.73 5.04 1.71
C PHE A 100 1.22 4.58 3.07
N VAL A 101 0.36 4.68 4.08
CA VAL A 101 0.58 4.02 5.35
C VAL A 101 -0.34 2.80 5.35
N ILE A 102 0.27 1.62 5.45
CA ILE A 102 -0.46 0.35 5.31
C ILE A 102 -0.22 -0.50 6.54
N GLU A 103 -1.31 -1.01 7.10
CA GLU A 103 -1.27 -1.95 8.21
C GLU A 103 -1.77 -3.30 7.72
N LEU A 104 -0.96 -4.35 7.90
CA LEU A 104 -1.34 -5.70 7.51
C LEU A 104 -2.13 -6.34 8.63
N LEU A 105 -3.40 -6.62 8.36
CA LEU A 105 -4.31 -7.13 9.39
C LEU A 105 -4.37 -8.65 9.41
N ASP A 106 -4.32 -9.30 8.24
CA ASP A 106 -4.49 -10.74 8.15
C ASP A 106 -3.90 -11.27 6.85
N ILE A 107 -3.51 -12.55 6.86
CA ILE A 107 -3.01 -13.29 5.70
C ILE A 107 -3.81 -14.59 5.62
N ARG A 108 -4.34 -14.89 4.45
CA ARG A 108 -5.15 -16.11 4.24
C ARG A 108 -4.52 -17.04 3.22
#